data_cf33ded62bd59421c5c5c079b1a0fc1d
#
_entry.id   cf33ded62bd59421c5c5c079b1a0fc1d
#
_cell.length_a   1.000
_cell.length_b   1.000
_cell.length_c   1.000
_cell.angle_alpha   90.00
_cell.angle_beta   90.00
_cell.angle_gamma   90.00
#
_symmetry.space_group_name_H-M   'P 1'
#
loop_
_entity.id
_entity.type
_entity.pdbx_description
1 polymer ?
#
loop_
_entity_poly.entity_id
_entity_poly.type
_entity_poly.pdbx_seq_one_letter_code
_entity_poly.pdbx_strand_id
1 'polypeptide(L)'
;EDGHVASLFPSADPRADDAMPLRRITPDPLPPEAPYDRLSLTMPALLDCDEILFVIRGAEKRRLFESAACGENDLPVARLLKAATRPVTCFA
;
A
#
# COMPACT_ATOMS: atom_id res chain seq x y z
N GLU A 1 6.43 9.95 3.07
CA GLU A 1 5.41 9.20 3.81
C GLU A 1 4.03 9.32 3.14
N ASP A 2 3.89 8.73 1.97
CA ASP A 2 2.69 8.77 1.16
C ASP A 2 1.78 7.54 1.35
N GLY A 3 2.19 6.62 2.22
CA GLY A 3 1.41 5.43 2.53
C GLY A 3 1.35 4.40 1.41
N HIS A 4 2.30 4.44 0.47
CA HIS A 4 2.31 3.45 -0.60
C HIS A 4 2.59 2.05 -0.07
N VAL A 5 1.99 1.04 -0.71
CA VAL A 5 2.25 -0.37 -0.45
C VAL A 5 2.75 -1.03 -1.73
N ALA A 6 3.76 -1.89 -1.63
CA ALA A 6 4.50 -2.38 -2.80
C ALA A 6 4.95 -1.16 -3.62
N SER A 7 4.52 -1.01 -4.86
CA SER A 7 4.72 0.21 -5.62
C SER A 7 3.41 0.89 -5.99
N LEU A 8 2.37 0.70 -5.18
CA LEU A 8 1.08 1.36 -5.35
C LEU A 8 1.08 2.68 -4.60
N PHE A 9 1.38 3.76 -5.34
CA PHE A 9 1.43 5.12 -4.83
C PHE A 9 0.06 5.79 -4.91
N PRO A 10 -0.20 6.85 -4.11
CA PRO A 10 -1.49 7.54 -4.17
C PRO A 10 -1.85 8.05 -5.57
N SER A 11 -0.87 8.51 -6.34
CA SER A 11 -1.11 9.02 -7.70
C SER A 11 -1.62 7.96 -8.67
N ALA A 12 -1.38 6.68 -8.38
CA ALA A 12 -1.86 5.59 -9.22
C ALA A 12 -3.32 5.22 -8.92
N ASP A 13 -3.90 5.80 -7.88
CA ASP A 13 -5.28 5.52 -7.44
C ASP A 13 -5.56 4.01 -7.38
N PRO A 14 -4.80 3.25 -6.54
CA PRO A 14 -4.94 1.80 -6.51
C PRO A 14 -6.33 1.36 -6.04
N ARG A 15 -6.91 0.38 -6.73
CA ARG A 15 -8.27 -0.09 -6.48
C ARG A 15 -8.27 -1.53 -6.02
N ALA A 16 -9.16 -1.83 -5.07
CA ALA A 16 -9.34 -3.18 -4.56
C ALA A 16 -10.00 -4.11 -5.58
N ASP A 17 -10.64 -3.57 -6.62
CA ASP A 17 -11.31 -4.33 -7.68
C ASP A 17 -10.56 -4.30 -9.02
N ASP A 18 -9.25 -4.03 -8.99
CA ASP A 18 -8.43 -4.04 -10.21
C ASP A 18 -8.49 -5.42 -10.88
N ALA A 19 -8.76 -5.45 -12.18
CA ALA A 19 -8.86 -6.69 -12.93
C ALA A 19 -7.50 -7.34 -13.24
N MET A 20 -6.39 -6.60 -13.07
CA MET A 20 -5.05 -7.07 -13.42
C MET A 20 -4.27 -7.45 -12.16
N PRO A 21 -3.47 -8.54 -12.18
CA PRO A 21 -2.60 -8.89 -11.05
C PRO A 21 -1.33 -8.05 -10.96
N LEU A 22 -0.88 -7.48 -12.07
CA LEU A 22 0.32 -6.65 -12.16
C LEU A 22 0.02 -5.40 -12.96
N ARG A 23 0.63 -4.29 -12.58
CA ARG A 23 0.55 -3.04 -13.33
C ARG A 23 1.90 -2.34 -13.36
N ARG A 24 2.14 -1.63 -14.46
CA ARG A 24 3.25 -0.69 -14.57
C ARG A 24 2.85 0.57 -13.83
N ILE A 25 3.74 1.04 -12.95
CA ILE A 25 3.51 2.22 -12.13
C ILE A 25 4.60 3.25 -12.41
N THR A 26 4.17 4.47 -12.71
CA THR A 26 5.07 5.62 -12.77
C THR A 26 4.69 6.54 -11.60
N PRO A 27 5.48 6.54 -10.51
CA PRO A 27 5.15 7.40 -9.37
C PRO A 27 5.17 8.88 -9.75
N ASP A 28 4.23 9.64 -9.20
CA ASP A 28 4.14 11.08 -9.44
C ASP A 28 3.93 11.78 -8.08
N PRO A 29 4.93 12.51 -7.56
CA PRO A 29 6.26 12.71 -8.17
C PRO A 29 7.14 11.47 -8.06
N LEU A 30 8.16 11.37 -8.93
CA LEU A 30 9.14 10.29 -8.85
C LEU A 30 9.95 10.44 -7.56
N PRO A 31 10.11 9.34 -6.78
CA PRO A 31 10.92 9.42 -5.56
C PRO A 31 12.38 9.73 -5.89
N PRO A 32 13.03 10.67 -5.18
CA PRO A 32 14.44 11.00 -5.46
C PRO A 32 15.38 9.80 -5.32
N GLU A 33 15.11 8.91 -4.39
CA GLU A 33 15.94 7.73 -4.13
C GLU A 33 15.70 6.58 -5.11
N ALA A 34 14.59 6.62 -5.87
CA ALA A 34 14.24 5.59 -6.83
C ALA A 34 13.37 6.16 -7.95
N PRO A 35 13.95 7.01 -8.84
CA PRO A 35 13.16 7.75 -9.83
C PRO A 35 12.89 6.93 -11.09
N TYR A 36 12.26 5.77 -10.96
CA TYR A 36 12.05 4.83 -12.06
C TYR A 36 10.61 4.39 -12.14
N ASP A 37 10.17 4.03 -13.35
CA ASP A 37 8.96 3.24 -13.54
C ASP A 37 9.17 1.87 -12.89
N ARG A 38 8.08 1.26 -12.42
CA ARG A 38 8.14 -0.03 -11.77
C ARG A 38 6.92 -0.88 -12.10
N LEU A 39 7.05 -2.19 -11.88
CA LEU A 39 5.92 -3.10 -11.92
C LEU A 39 5.51 -3.39 -10.48
N SER A 40 4.21 -3.43 -10.23
CA SER A 40 3.69 -3.70 -8.90
C SER A 40 2.57 -4.72 -8.95
N LEU A 41 2.49 -5.58 -7.94
CA LEU A 41 1.28 -6.32 -7.67
C LEU A 41 0.17 -5.32 -7.35
N THR A 42 -1.03 -5.61 -7.83
CA THR A 42 -2.21 -4.79 -7.57
C THR A 42 -2.83 -5.14 -6.22
N MET A 43 -3.82 -4.35 -5.78
CA MET A 43 -4.51 -4.63 -4.51
C MET A 43 -5.09 -6.05 -4.45
N PRO A 44 -5.86 -6.53 -5.45
CA PRO A 44 -6.37 -7.90 -5.39
C PRO A 44 -5.28 -8.95 -5.30
N ALA A 45 -4.16 -8.76 -6.01
CA ALA A 45 -3.03 -9.69 -5.96
C ALA A 45 -2.39 -9.71 -4.56
N LEU A 46 -2.25 -8.54 -3.93
CA LEU A 46 -1.72 -8.45 -2.56
C LEU A 46 -2.67 -9.06 -1.53
N LEU A 47 -3.98 -8.94 -1.77
CA LEU A 47 -5.01 -9.46 -0.86
C LEU A 47 -5.25 -10.97 -1.02
N ASP A 48 -4.78 -11.57 -2.11
CA ASP A 48 -4.91 -13.00 -2.37
C ASP A 48 -3.83 -13.77 -1.60
N CYS A 49 -4.02 -13.89 -0.30
CA CYS A 49 -3.06 -14.49 0.61
C CYS A 49 -3.77 -15.00 1.88
N ASP A 50 -3.07 -15.79 2.67
CA ASP A 50 -3.61 -16.30 3.94
C ASP A 50 -3.44 -15.31 5.08
N GLU A 51 -2.40 -14.49 5.01
CA GLU A 51 -2.05 -13.54 6.07
C GLU A 51 -1.27 -12.37 5.48
N ILE A 52 -1.47 -11.18 6.03
CA ILE A 52 -0.74 -9.98 5.63
C ILE A 52 0.14 -9.54 6.80
N LEU A 53 1.44 -9.39 6.53
CA LEU A 53 2.40 -8.91 7.50
C LEU A 53 2.96 -7.56 7.06
N PHE A 54 2.89 -6.58 7.95
CA PHE A 54 3.54 -5.28 7.75
C PHE A 54 4.75 -5.20 8.66
N VAL A 55 5.89 -4.81 8.09
CA VAL A 55 7.10 -4.54 8.84
C VAL A 55 7.49 -3.10 8.57
N ILE A 56 7.39 -2.25 9.57
CA ILE A 56 7.66 -0.83 9.44
C ILE A 56 8.66 -0.37 10.49
N ARG A 57 9.37 0.71 10.18
CA ARG A 57 10.36 1.29 11.09
C ARG A 57 10.16 2.81 11.15
N GLY A 58 10.31 3.33 12.35
CA GLY A 58 10.22 4.76 12.59
C GLY A 58 8.84 5.22 13.04
N ALA A 59 8.84 6.30 13.84
CA ALA A 59 7.63 6.81 14.46
C ALA A 59 6.64 7.39 13.45
N GLU A 60 7.13 7.99 12.37
CA GLU A 60 6.27 8.58 11.34
C GLU A 60 5.47 7.52 10.60
N LYS A 61 6.13 6.43 10.21
CA LYS A 61 5.46 5.32 9.53
C LYS A 61 4.47 4.63 10.44
N ARG A 62 4.82 4.49 11.71
CA ARG A 62 3.92 3.91 12.71
C ARG A 62 2.66 4.75 12.87
N ARG A 63 2.80 6.08 12.98
CA ARG A 63 1.65 6.99 13.09
C ARG A 63 0.78 6.93 11.84
N LEU A 64 1.40 6.89 10.67
CA LEU A 64 0.68 6.80 9.40
C LEU A 64 -0.12 5.49 9.33
N PHE A 65 0.48 4.38 9.73
CA PHE A 65 -0.19 3.09 9.76
C PHE A 65 -1.37 3.09 10.74
N GLU A 66 -1.19 3.66 11.92
CA GLU A 66 -2.26 3.76 12.91
C GLU A 66 -3.42 4.61 12.40
N SER A 67 -3.13 5.74 11.75
CA SER A 67 -4.17 6.57 11.10
C SER A 67 -4.91 5.79 10.02
N ALA A 68 -4.19 5.03 9.21
CA ALA A 68 -4.80 4.21 8.16
C ALA A 68 -5.69 3.13 8.76
N ALA A 69 -5.27 2.49 9.83
CA ALA A 69 -6.04 1.43 10.49
C ALA A 69 -7.33 1.99 11.13
N CYS A 70 -7.30 3.24 11.58
CA CYS A 70 -8.47 3.92 12.13
C CYS A 70 -9.40 4.52 11.06
N GLY A 71 -9.02 4.46 9.79
CA GLY A 71 -9.81 5.02 8.70
C GLY A 71 -9.70 6.53 8.56
N GLU A 72 -8.64 7.14 9.09
CA GLU A 72 -8.44 8.60 9.07
C GLU A 72 -7.89 9.13 7.75
N ASN A 73 -7.44 8.26 6.84
CA ASN A 73 -6.96 8.65 5.53
C ASN A 73 -7.36 7.61 4.47
N ASP A 74 -7.11 7.94 3.20
CA ASP A 74 -7.43 7.07 2.07
C ASP A 74 -6.18 6.74 1.25
N LEU A 75 -5.05 6.68 1.89
CA LEU A 75 -3.77 6.30 1.27
C LEU A 75 -3.80 4.82 0.87
N PRO A 76 -2.91 4.37 -0.03
CA PRO A 76 -2.90 2.97 -0.45
C PRO A 76 -2.90 1.97 0.69
N VAL A 77 -2.14 2.23 1.76
CA VAL A 77 -2.13 1.34 2.93
C VAL A 77 -3.51 1.27 3.60
N ALA A 78 -4.23 2.41 3.67
CA ALA A 78 -5.57 2.43 4.24
C ALA A 78 -6.57 1.65 3.38
N ARG A 79 -6.46 1.78 2.07
CA ARG A 79 -7.29 1.02 1.12
C ARG A 79 -7.06 -0.47 1.24
N LEU A 80 -5.79 -0.88 1.40
CA LEU A 80 -5.43 -2.28 1.60
C LEU A 80 -6.02 -2.83 2.90
N LEU A 81 -5.88 -2.10 4.01
CA LEU A 81 -6.40 -2.50 5.31
C LEU A 81 -7.93 -2.61 5.30
N LYS A 82 -8.60 -1.66 4.64
CA LYS A 82 -10.06 -1.66 4.53
C LYS A 82 -10.58 -2.86 3.74
N ALA A 83 -9.86 -3.25 2.69
CA ALA A 83 -10.26 -4.35 1.81
C ALA A 83 -9.82 -5.72 2.34
N ALA A 84 -8.95 -5.77 3.34
CA ALA A 84 -8.40 -7.02 3.85
C ALA A 84 -9.47 -7.87 4.55
N THR A 85 -9.56 -9.14 4.18
CA THR A 85 -10.45 -10.12 4.80
C THR A 85 -9.66 -11.19 5.56
N ARG A 86 -8.33 -11.15 5.47
CA ARG A 86 -7.42 -12.09 6.14
C ARG A 86 -6.73 -11.39 7.30
N PRO A 87 -6.15 -12.15 8.24
CA PRO A 87 -5.45 -11.54 9.37
C PRO A 87 -4.33 -10.60 8.94
N VAL A 88 -4.24 -9.45 9.59
CA VAL A 88 -3.20 -8.45 9.35
C VAL A 88 -2.43 -8.24 10.64
N THR A 89 -1.11 -8.39 10.57
CA THR A 89 -0.21 -8.17 11.71
C THR A 89 0.82 -7.12 11.32
N CYS A 90 1.05 -6.16 12.21
CA CYS A 90 2.05 -5.12 12.00
C CYS A 90 3.17 -5.25 13.04
N PHE A 91 4.39 -5.33 12.55
CA PHE A 91 5.61 -5.28 13.37
C PHE A 91 6.22 -3.88 13.22
N ALA A 92 6.30 -3.17 14.33
CA ALA A 92 6.78 -1.78 14.32
C ALA A 92 7.95 -1.58 15.29
#